data_6001af87db104955f1fee85eef2d6d70
#
_entry.id   6001af87db104955f1fee85eef2d6d70
#
_cell.length_a   1.000
_cell.length_b   1.000
_cell.length_c   1.000
_cell.angle_alpha   90.00
_cell.angle_beta   90.00
_cell.angle_gamma   90.00
#
_symmetry.space_group_name_H-M   'P 1'
#
loop_
_entity.id
_entity.type
_entity.pdbx_description
1 polymer ?
#
loop_
_entity_poly.entity_id
_entity_poly.type
_entity_poly.pdbx_seq_one_letter_code
_entity_poly.pdbx_strand_id
1 'polypeptide(L)'
;MKRFVLFTFLLAACGDSGPIQYLKIVGGGIQFNYRYSEASMVVVAQQTHPLPDGSHIEALFDVPGTNTRQSITSQPFEGKLTYLLQSQKLTGFTNGGKYNVTVRLLDKDGKELDHRETVYTSNEDQSTLPDKPLVEGLEFTPHLENIKPSASPKEP
;
A
#
# COMPACT_ATOMS: atom_id res chain seq x y z
N MET A 1 62.15 -37.09 16.18
CA MET A 1 61.38 -36.75 14.96
C MET A 1 60.00 -36.24 15.42
N LYS A 2 59.84 -34.92 15.41
CA LYS A 2 58.52 -34.30 15.79
C LYS A 2 57.73 -34.04 14.52
N ARG A 3 56.62 -34.75 14.33
CA ARG A 3 55.66 -34.52 13.23
C ARG A 3 54.77 -33.33 13.57
N PHE A 4 54.92 -32.26 12.81
CA PHE A 4 54.03 -31.06 12.86
C PHE A 4 52.83 -31.35 11.95
N VAL A 5 51.63 -31.48 12.53
CA VAL A 5 50.38 -31.59 11.79
C VAL A 5 49.84 -30.18 11.60
N LEU A 6 49.90 -29.69 10.36
CA LEU A 6 49.33 -28.39 9.97
C LEU A 6 47.82 -28.56 9.76
N PHE A 7 47.02 -28.01 10.69
CA PHE A 7 45.56 -28.02 10.60
C PHE A 7 45.13 -26.79 9.79
N THR A 8 44.76 -27.00 8.51
CA THR A 8 44.25 -25.96 7.64
C THR A 8 42.78 -25.73 7.97
N PHE A 9 42.47 -24.61 8.62
CA PHE A 9 41.08 -24.16 8.85
C PHE A 9 40.54 -23.61 7.51
N LEU A 10 39.63 -24.35 6.85
CA LEU A 10 38.79 -23.85 5.78
C LEU A 10 37.67 -22.97 6.42
N LEU A 11 37.83 -21.64 6.32
CA LEU A 11 36.74 -20.69 6.56
C LEU A 11 35.77 -20.81 5.40
N ALA A 12 34.70 -21.57 5.58
CA ALA A 12 33.51 -21.49 4.73
C ALA A 12 32.82 -20.15 5.00
N ALA A 13 33.07 -19.17 4.15
CA ALA A 13 32.29 -17.96 4.09
C ALA A 13 30.89 -18.35 3.53
N CYS A 14 29.94 -18.69 4.41
CA CYS A 14 28.53 -18.71 4.06
C CYS A 14 28.12 -17.26 3.79
N GLY A 15 28.14 -16.87 2.52
CA GLY A 15 27.44 -15.67 2.06
C GLY A 15 25.95 -15.90 2.30
N ASP A 16 25.38 -15.21 3.25
CA ASP A 16 23.94 -15.19 3.52
C ASP A 16 23.23 -14.46 2.36
N SER A 17 22.98 -15.21 1.28
CA SER A 17 22.18 -14.73 0.16
C SER A 17 20.71 -14.91 0.52
N GLY A 18 20.21 -14.09 1.45
CA GLY A 18 18.78 -13.99 1.71
C GLY A 18 18.01 -13.65 0.42
N PRO A 19 16.70 -13.89 0.37
CA PRO A 19 15.90 -13.57 -0.81
C PRO A 19 16.05 -12.09 -1.17
N ILE A 20 16.22 -11.79 -2.47
CA ILE A 20 16.35 -10.42 -2.97
C ILE A 20 15.08 -9.66 -2.61
N GLN A 21 15.26 -8.52 -1.97
CA GLN A 21 14.16 -7.60 -1.68
C GLN A 21 14.09 -6.57 -2.81
N TYR A 22 13.11 -6.69 -3.69
CA TYR A 22 12.92 -5.80 -4.83
C TYR A 22 12.18 -4.52 -4.48
N LEU A 23 11.28 -4.59 -3.47
CA LEU A 23 10.37 -3.51 -3.10
C LEU A 23 10.48 -3.16 -1.63
N LYS A 24 10.23 -1.88 -1.33
CA LYS A 24 10.06 -1.35 0.03
C LYS A 24 8.84 -0.43 0.05
N ILE A 25 7.96 -0.59 1.04
CA ILE A 25 6.88 0.39 1.29
C ILE A 25 7.51 1.61 1.97
N VAL A 26 7.32 2.79 1.37
CA VAL A 26 7.90 4.05 1.85
C VAL A 26 6.85 5.07 2.26
N GLY A 27 5.56 4.77 2.05
CA GLY A 27 4.46 5.64 2.45
C GLY A 27 3.11 5.08 2.08
N GLY A 28 2.07 5.83 2.42
CA GLY A 28 0.69 5.51 2.14
C GLY A 28 -0.23 5.77 3.32
N GLY A 29 -1.49 5.40 3.19
CA GLY A 29 -2.51 5.59 4.22
C GLY A 29 -3.92 5.52 3.65
N ILE A 30 -4.88 5.85 4.51
CA ILE A 30 -6.28 5.99 4.14
C ILE A 30 -6.52 7.46 3.82
N GLN A 31 -7.18 7.72 2.69
CA GLN A 31 -7.52 9.07 2.23
C GLN A 31 -9.03 9.25 2.25
N PHE A 32 -9.50 10.28 2.95
CA PHE A 32 -10.88 10.73 2.94
C PHE A 32 -10.98 11.99 2.08
N ASN A 33 -11.70 11.91 0.96
CA ASN A 33 -11.93 13.03 0.07
C ASN A 33 -13.32 13.58 0.27
N TYR A 34 -13.43 14.60 1.11
CA TYR A 34 -14.71 15.23 1.47
C TYR A 34 -15.40 15.87 0.26
N ARG A 35 -14.64 16.37 -0.71
CA ARG A 35 -15.20 17.02 -1.90
C ARG A 35 -16.00 16.05 -2.75
N TYR A 36 -15.51 14.83 -2.91
CA TYR A 36 -16.15 13.79 -3.72
C TYR A 36 -16.90 12.75 -2.89
N SER A 37 -16.92 12.91 -1.57
CA SER A 37 -17.52 11.93 -0.65
C SER A 37 -16.99 10.52 -0.87
N GLU A 38 -15.68 10.39 -0.91
CA GLU A 38 -14.99 9.14 -1.23
C GLU A 38 -13.87 8.85 -0.24
N ALA A 39 -13.66 7.57 0.03
CA ALA A 39 -12.50 7.10 0.76
C ALA A 39 -11.76 6.04 -0.06
N SER A 40 -10.42 6.01 0.05
CA SER A 40 -9.55 5.05 -0.62
C SER A 40 -8.32 4.78 0.22
N MET A 41 -7.59 3.73 -0.12
CA MET A 41 -6.25 3.48 0.42
C MET A 41 -5.19 3.72 -0.65
N VAL A 42 -4.05 4.25 -0.23
CA VAL A 42 -2.89 4.48 -1.08
C VAL A 42 -1.69 3.80 -0.46
N VAL A 43 -0.88 3.15 -1.28
CA VAL A 43 0.44 2.66 -0.89
C VAL A 43 1.49 3.16 -1.86
N VAL A 44 2.65 3.54 -1.33
CA VAL A 44 3.80 3.97 -2.11
C VAL A 44 4.90 2.93 -1.93
N ALA A 45 5.23 2.25 -3.02
CA ALA A 45 6.31 1.28 -3.08
C ALA A 45 7.52 1.86 -3.80
N GLN A 46 8.70 1.69 -3.24
CA GLN A 46 9.97 2.06 -3.84
C GLN A 46 10.72 0.81 -4.30
N GLN A 47 11.23 0.85 -5.52
CA GLN A 47 12.13 -0.15 -6.06
C GLN A 47 13.51 -0.04 -5.39
N THR A 48 14.05 -1.17 -4.94
CA THR A 48 15.37 -1.25 -4.29
C THR A 48 16.40 -2.00 -5.14
N HIS A 49 15.96 -2.83 -6.07
CA HIS A 49 16.76 -3.56 -7.03
C HIS A 49 16.11 -3.51 -8.42
N PRO A 50 16.86 -3.67 -9.51
CA PRO A 50 16.29 -3.77 -10.86
C PRO A 50 15.22 -4.86 -10.91
N LEU A 51 14.05 -4.51 -11.43
CA LEU A 51 12.94 -5.46 -11.56
C LEU A 51 13.15 -6.34 -12.79
N PRO A 52 12.82 -7.64 -12.72
CA PRO A 52 12.89 -8.53 -13.87
C PRO A 52 11.95 -8.06 -15.00
N ASP A 53 12.39 -8.27 -16.24
CA ASP A 53 11.61 -7.94 -17.43
C ASP A 53 10.27 -8.65 -17.45
N GLY A 54 9.20 -7.92 -17.79
CA GLY A 54 7.83 -8.43 -17.85
C GLY A 54 7.18 -8.64 -16.47
N SER A 55 7.88 -8.29 -15.36
CA SER A 55 7.27 -8.29 -14.04
C SER A 55 6.24 -7.18 -13.87
N HIS A 56 5.34 -7.33 -12.90
CA HIS A 56 4.37 -6.29 -12.54
C HIS A 56 4.22 -6.19 -11.03
N ILE A 57 3.86 -5.00 -10.57
CA ILE A 57 3.63 -4.70 -9.16
C ILE A 57 2.12 -4.74 -8.92
N GLU A 58 1.69 -5.50 -7.94
CA GLU A 58 0.30 -5.60 -7.51
C GLU A 58 0.16 -5.13 -6.06
N ALA A 59 -0.83 -4.29 -5.80
CA ALA A 59 -1.25 -3.95 -4.44
C ALA A 59 -2.62 -4.57 -4.15
N LEU A 60 -2.71 -5.26 -3.02
CA LEU A 60 -3.93 -5.85 -2.49
C LEU A 60 -4.37 -5.03 -1.27
N PHE A 61 -5.56 -4.47 -1.33
CA PHE A 61 -6.17 -3.66 -0.28
C PHE A 61 -7.33 -4.40 0.35
N ASP A 62 -7.37 -4.50 1.68
CA ASP A 62 -8.54 -5.01 2.39
C ASP A 62 -9.77 -4.15 2.08
N VAL A 63 -10.91 -4.78 1.80
CA VAL A 63 -12.19 -4.08 1.65
C VAL A 63 -12.86 -4.02 3.03
N PRO A 64 -13.07 -2.82 3.60
CA PRO A 64 -13.61 -2.68 4.96
C PRO A 64 -14.95 -3.42 5.13
N GLY A 65 -15.11 -4.10 6.27
CA GLY A 65 -16.34 -4.83 6.60
C GLY A 65 -16.54 -6.14 5.82
N THR A 66 -15.56 -6.57 5.04
CA THR A 66 -15.61 -7.83 4.26
C THR A 66 -14.34 -8.65 4.45
N ASN A 67 -14.34 -9.88 3.94
CA ASN A 67 -13.13 -10.73 3.85
C ASN A 67 -12.53 -10.71 2.44
N THR A 68 -12.85 -9.71 1.62
CA THR A 68 -12.35 -9.58 0.26
C THR A 68 -11.23 -8.55 0.16
N ARG A 69 -10.45 -8.62 -0.89
CA ARG A 69 -9.38 -7.67 -1.20
C ARG A 69 -9.56 -7.12 -2.60
N GLN A 70 -9.23 -5.86 -2.77
CA GLN A 70 -9.18 -5.21 -4.07
C GLN A 70 -7.75 -5.21 -4.58
N SER A 71 -7.56 -5.66 -5.83
CA SER A 71 -6.26 -5.68 -6.50
C SER A 71 -6.12 -4.51 -7.45
N ILE A 72 -4.95 -3.85 -7.40
CA ILE A 72 -4.52 -2.80 -8.32
C ILE A 72 -3.14 -3.15 -8.82
N THR A 73 -2.95 -3.12 -10.14
CA THR A 73 -1.69 -3.50 -10.80
C THR A 73 -1.04 -2.29 -11.48
N SER A 74 0.30 -2.24 -11.42
CA SER A 74 1.12 -1.26 -12.13
C SER A 74 2.24 -1.97 -12.88
N GLN A 75 2.46 -1.56 -14.13
CA GLN A 75 3.59 -2.02 -14.92
C GLN A 75 4.82 -1.16 -14.61
N PRO A 76 5.97 -1.76 -14.30
CA PRO A 76 7.24 -1.06 -14.23
C PRO A 76 7.63 -0.49 -15.61
N PHE A 77 8.28 0.66 -15.61
CA PHE A 77 8.90 1.20 -16.80
C PHE A 77 10.25 1.84 -16.46
N GLU A 78 11.10 1.96 -17.47
CA GLU A 78 12.44 2.48 -17.31
C GLU A 78 12.46 3.86 -16.66
N GLY A 79 13.34 4.05 -15.69
CA GLY A 79 13.51 5.31 -14.94
C GLY A 79 12.51 5.53 -13.81
N LYS A 80 11.48 4.70 -13.65
CA LYS A 80 10.53 4.81 -12.54
C LYS A 80 10.97 3.95 -11.35
N LEU A 81 11.30 4.61 -10.26
CA LEU A 81 11.75 3.95 -9.02
C LEU A 81 10.66 3.94 -7.92
N THR A 82 9.58 4.69 -8.10
CA THR A 82 8.52 4.83 -7.09
C THR A 82 7.15 4.62 -7.73
N TYR A 83 6.34 3.79 -7.12
CA TYR A 83 5.03 3.36 -7.59
C TYR A 83 3.98 3.73 -6.56
N LEU A 84 3.05 4.60 -6.95
CA LEU A 84 1.85 4.91 -6.17
C LEU A 84 0.73 4.02 -6.69
N LEU A 85 0.19 3.16 -5.81
CA LEU A 85 -0.97 2.32 -6.10
C LEU A 85 -2.10 2.76 -5.17
N GLN A 86 -3.25 3.05 -5.75
CA GLN A 86 -4.43 3.53 -5.03
C GLN A 86 -5.60 2.61 -5.32
N SER A 87 -6.30 2.20 -4.26
CA SER A 87 -7.55 1.46 -4.40
C SER A 87 -8.59 2.30 -5.14
N GLN A 88 -9.60 1.65 -5.71
CA GLN A 88 -10.84 2.34 -6.06
C GLN A 88 -11.52 2.82 -4.77
N LYS A 89 -12.65 3.53 -4.93
CA LYS A 89 -13.49 3.92 -3.80
C LYS A 89 -13.83 2.72 -2.92
N LEU A 90 -13.56 2.86 -1.63
CA LEU A 90 -13.91 1.90 -0.59
C LEU A 90 -14.92 2.50 0.38
N THR A 91 -15.72 1.65 1.02
CA THR A 91 -16.71 2.06 2.01
C THR A 91 -16.60 1.18 3.25
N GLY A 92 -17.04 1.70 4.42
CA GLY A 92 -17.07 0.95 5.66
C GLY A 92 -15.85 1.16 6.56
N PHE A 93 -15.05 2.21 6.33
CA PHE A 93 -13.99 2.59 7.26
C PHE A 93 -14.58 3.01 8.61
N THR A 94 -13.97 2.53 9.70
CA THR A 94 -14.32 2.88 11.07
C THR A 94 -13.12 3.48 11.79
N ASN A 95 -13.35 4.45 12.64
CA ASN A 95 -12.29 5.04 13.46
C ASN A 95 -11.61 3.94 14.32
N GLY A 96 -10.28 3.90 14.29
CA GLY A 96 -9.48 2.85 14.91
C GLY A 96 -9.44 1.52 14.14
N GLY A 97 -10.20 1.39 13.05
CA GLY A 97 -10.19 0.20 12.18
C GLY A 97 -8.82 -0.01 11.53
N LYS A 98 -8.37 -1.26 11.44
CA LYS A 98 -7.08 -1.66 10.85
C LYS A 98 -7.32 -2.39 9.54
N TYR A 99 -6.59 -2.00 8.50
CA TYR A 99 -6.75 -2.51 7.14
C TYR A 99 -5.39 -2.89 6.58
N ASN A 100 -5.24 -4.15 6.16
CA ASN A 100 -3.98 -4.65 5.62
C ASN A 100 -3.83 -4.21 4.16
N VAL A 101 -2.60 -3.92 3.79
CA VAL A 101 -2.19 -3.69 2.42
C VAL A 101 -0.97 -4.55 2.14
N THR A 102 -1.03 -5.34 1.08
CA THR A 102 0.09 -6.14 0.60
C THR A 102 0.52 -5.63 -0.76
N VAL A 103 1.82 -5.39 -0.94
CA VAL A 103 2.41 -5.09 -2.25
C VAL A 103 3.23 -6.29 -2.67
N ARG A 104 2.98 -6.82 -3.88
CA ARG A 104 3.68 -7.97 -4.43
C ARG A 104 4.38 -7.59 -5.72
N LEU A 105 5.55 -8.18 -5.97
CA LEU A 105 6.17 -8.23 -7.28
C LEU A 105 5.89 -9.61 -7.87
N LEU A 106 5.26 -9.66 -9.01
CA LEU A 106 4.98 -10.89 -9.75
C LEU A 106 5.77 -10.90 -11.04
N ASP A 107 6.32 -12.05 -11.44
CA ASP A 107 6.95 -12.20 -12.75
C ASP A 107 5.89 -12.26 -13.88
N LYS A 108 6.36 -12.42 -15.11
CA LYS A 108 5.51 -12.53 -16.30
C LYS A 108 4.52 -13.71 -16.27
N ASP A 109 4.82 -14.74 -15.48
CA ASP A 109 4.03 -15.97 -15.35
C ASP A 109 3.13 -15.93 -14.09
N GLY A 110 3.15 -14.81 -13.35
CA GLY A 110 2.35 -14.60 -12.14
C GLY A 110 2.95 -15.20 -10.87
N LYS A 111 4.20 -15.65 -10.91
CA LYS A 111 4.91 -16.15 -9.73
C LYS A 111 5.37 -14.97 -8.87
N GLU A 112 5.15 -15.06 -7.57
CA GLU A 112 5.61 -14.06 -6.60
C GLU A 112 7.12 -14.09 -6.44
N LEU A 113 7.76 -12.95 -6.64
CA LEU A 113 9.19 -12.72 -6.49
C LEU A 113 9.53 -12.01 -5.18
N ASP A 114 8.63 -11.14 -4.72
CA ASP A 114 8.78 -10.38 -3.48
C ASP A 114 7.41 -9.94 -2.98
N HIS A 115 7.26 -9.76 -1.66
CA HIS A 115 6.07 -9.13 -1.07
C HIS A 115 6.42 -8.28 0.14
N ARG A 116 5.62 -7.25 0.38
CA ARG A 116 5.68 -6.34 1.52
C ARG A 116 4.28 -6.11 2.05
N GLU A 117 4.18 -6.03 3.37
CA GLU A 117 2.91 -5.81 4.05
C GLU A 117 2.99 -4.58 4.94
N THR A 118 1.87 -3.92 5.07
CA THR A 118 1.66 -2.83 6.01
C THR A 118 0.21 -2.83 6.49
N VAL A 119 -0.03 -2.17 7.61
CA VAL A 119 -1.36 -2.00 8.18
C VAL A 119 -1.63 -0.51 8.32
N TYR A 120 -2.72 -0.04 7.76
CA TYR A 120 -3.20 1.31 7.97
C TYR A 120 -4.31 1.32 9.02
N THR A 121 -4.22 2.25 9.96
CA THR A 121 -5.27 2.49 10.94
C THR A 121 -6.05 3.73 10.53
N SER A 122 -7.37 3.64 10.45
CA SER A 122 -8.21 4.79 10.19
C SER A 122 -8.31 5.67 11.43
N ASN A 123 -8.08 6.96 11.26
CA ASN A 123 -8.29 7.97 12.30
C ASN A 123 -9.68 8.62 12.19
N GLU A 124 -10.45 8.24 11.18
CA GLU A 124 -11.76 8.79 10.85
C GLU A 124 -12.76 7.66 10.68
N ASP A 125 -14.01 7.97 10.98
CA ASP A 125 -15.16 7.14 10.64
C ASP A 125 -15.71 7.59 9.28
N GLN A 126 -16.09 6.66 8.42
CA GLN A 126 -16.61 7.02 7.09
C GLN A 126 -17.88 7.89 7.16
N SER A 127 -18.62 7.83 8.25
CA SER A 127 -19.80 8.68 8.47
C SER A 127 -19.47 10.17 8.55
N THR A 128 -18.19 10.54 8.70
CA THR A 128 -17.74 11.95 8.65
C THR A 128 -17.82 12.54 7.24
N LEU A 129 -17.79 11.69 6.21
CA LEU A 129 -17.96 12.15 4.83
C LEU A 129 -19.38 12.67 4.59
N PRO A 130 -19.55 13.67 3.70
CA PRO A 130 -20.86 14.07 3.22
C PRO A 130 -21.61 12.89 2.62
N ASP A 131 -22.95 12.90 2.66
CA ASP A 131 -23.77 11.86 2.03
C ASP A 131 -23.70 11.90 0.50
N LYS A 132 -23.38 13.07 -0.05
CA LYS A 132 -23.22 13.32 -1.48
C LYS A 132 -21.97 14.17 -1.73
N PRO A 133 -21.38 14.11 -2.92
CA PRO A 133 -20.27 14.97 -3.30
C PRO A 133 -20.59 16.46 -3.08
N LEU A 134 -19.61 17.21 -2.62
CA LEU A 134 -19.71 18.68 -2.50
C LEU A 134 -19.47 19.38 -3.83
N VAL A 135 -18.90 18.68 -4.81
CA VAL A 135 -18.66 19.17 -6.17
C VAL A 135 -19.00 18.09 -7.18
N GLU A 136 -19.56 18.48 -8.31
CA GLU A 136 -19.87 17.58 -9.43
C GLU A 136 -19.34 18.13 -10.76
N GLY A 137 -19.15 17.21 -11.71
CA GLY A 137 -18.75 17.50 -13.05
C GLY A 137 -17.30 17.98 -13.22
N LEU A 138 -16.90 18.16 -14.47
CA LEU A 138 -15.56 18.63 -14.83
C LEU A 138 -15.31 20.10 -14.47
N GLU A 139 -16.38 20.88 -14.30
CA GLU A 139 -16.33 22.30 -13.92
C GLU A 139 -16.30 22.51 -12.39
N PHE A 140 -16.32 21.41 -11.62
CA PHE A 140 -16.32 21.44 -10.15
C PHE A 140 -17.48 22.30 -9.58
N THR A 141 -18.66 22.13 -10.11
CA THR A 141 -19.87 22.85 -9.62
C THR A 141 -20.06 22.56 -8.12
N PRO A 142 -20.08 23.58 -7.24
CA PRO A 142 -20.19 23.39 -5.80
C PRO A 142 -21.62 23.08 -5.38
N HIS A 143 -21.76 22.15 -4.41
CA HIS A 143 -23.03 21.76 -3.78
C HIS A 143 -22.94 22.00 -2.27
N LEU A 144 -23.04 23.25 -1.86
CA LEU A 144 -22.91 23.67 -0.46
C LEU A 144 -23.99 23.08 0.44
N GLU A 145 -25.14 22.75 -0.11
CA GLU A 145 -26.25 22.07 0.59
C GLU A 145 -25.86 20.65 1.09
N ASN A 146 -24.82 20.05 0.54
CA ASN A 146 -24.33 18.73 0.95
C ASN A 146 -23.35 18.78 2.13
N ILE A 147 -23.00 19.97 2.62
CA ILE A 147 -22.12 20.13 3.79
C ILE A 147 -22.88 19.68 5.03
N LYS A 148 -22.36 18.65 5.72
CA LYS A 148 -22.88 18.26 7.03
C LYS A 148 -22.62 19.37 8.05
N PRO A 149 -23.60 19.73 8.89
CA PRO A 149 -23.36 20.63 10.01
C PRO A 149 -22.23 20.06 10.88
N SER A 150 -21.24 20.89 11.21
CA SER A 150 -20.24 20.52 12.19
C SER A 150 -20.94 20.12 13.48
N ALA A 151 -20.61 18.94 14.01
CA ALA A 151 -21.06 18.58 15.35
C ALA A 151 -20.55 19.66 16.30
N SER A 152 -21.44 20.39 16.94
CA SER A 152 -21.09 21.38 17.96
C SER A 152 -20.17 20.72 18.99
N PRO A 153 -19.08 21.39 19.41
CA PRO A 153 -18.26 20.86 20.51
C PRO A 153 -19.21 20.59 21.68
N LYS A 154 -19.14 19.37 22.25
CA LYS A 154 -19.78 19.11 23.54
C LYS A 154 -19.15 20.09 24.52
N GLU A 155 -19.95 21.06 25.00
CA GLU A 155 -19.52 21.86 26.13
C GLU A 155 -19.19 20.96 27.32
N PRO A 156 -18.13 21.33 28.08
CA PRO A 156 -17.62 20.52 29.19
C PRO A 156 -18.62 20.43 30.36
#